data_cb16f6b7c4aff408559c26ad93e5bd11
#
_entry.id   cb16f6b7c4aff408559c26ad93e5bd11
#
_cell.length_a   1.000
_cell.length_b   1.000
_cell.length_c   1.000
_cell.angle_alpha   90.00
_cell.angle_beta   90.00
_cell.angle_gamma   90.00
#
_symmetry.space_group_name_H-M   'P 1'
#
loop_
_entity.id
_entity.type
_entity.pdbx_description
1 polymer ?
#
loop_
_entity_poly.entity_id
_entity_poly.type
_entity_poly.pdbx_seq_one_letter_code
_entity_poly.pdbx_strand_id
1 'polypeptide(L)'
;NVYGPYQLTEGGYTTLIGRWIKNIKNGNDCVIYGDGSKRRDFTHVDDIVDGLIKINECNEWGRTFEFGRGKNYSVNEVADMFGIKPIYERDKPGEAQNTLNIDLTASVVLGWKPQINLVDYINGLEL
;
A
#
# COMPACT_ATOMS: atom_id res chain seq x y z
N ASN A 1 2.86 0.24 -3.83
CA ASN A 1 1.70 0.84 -3.10
C ASN A 1 2.09 1.11 -1.63
N VAL A 2 2.91 2.14 -1.44
CA VAL A 2 3.34 2.56 -0.09
C VAL A 2 2.20 3.29 0.61
N TYR A 3 2.01 3.00 1.89
CA TYR A 3 1.03 3.66 2.75
C TYR A 3 1.64 3.97 4.13
N GLY A 4 1.00 4.81 4.91
CA GLY A 4 1.43 5.12 6.27
C GLY A 4 1.18 6.58 6.66
N PRO A 5 1.71 7.03 7.80
CA PRO A 5 1.64 8.42 8.24
C PRO A 5 2.18 9.39 7.18
N TYR A 6 1.59 10.58 7.12
CA TYR A 6 1.96 11.66 6.20
C TYR A 6 1.76 11.39 4.70
N GLN A 7 1.07 10.30 4.34
CA GLN A 7 0.71 10.05 2.94
C GLN A 7 -0.23 11.15 2.40
N LEU A 8 -0.13 11.40 1.10
CA LEU A 8 -0.97 12.41 0.46
C LEU A 8 -2.45 11.97 0.46
N THR A 9 -3.31 12.84 0.96
CA THR A 9 -4.76 12.64 1.02
C THR A 9 -5.53 13.40 -0.06
N GLU A 10 -4.84 14.26 -0.81
CA GLU A 10 -5.39 15.08 -1.90
C GLU A 10 -4.35 15.33 -2.99
N GLY A 11 -4.83 15.79 -4.17
CA GLY A 11 -3.98 16.04 -5.32
C GLY A 11 -3.84 14.85 -6.27
N GLY A 12 -3.03 15.02 -7.32
CA GLY A 12 -2.91 14.05 -8.43
C GLY A 12 -2.25 12.71 -8.06
N TYR A 13 -1.47 12.67 -6.98
CA TYR A 13 -0.74 11.47 -6.54
C TYR A 13 -1.28 10.87 -5.24
N THR A 14 -2.56 11.11 -4.96
CA THR A 14 -3.22 10.58 -3.76
C THR A 14 -3.28 9.06 -3.80
N THR A 15 -2.83 8.41 -2.73
CA THR A 15 -2.95 6.96 -2.58
C THR A 15 -4.40 6.54 -2.29
N LEU A 16 -4.75 5.27 -2.55
CA LEU A 16 -6.06 4.73 -2.19
C LEU A 16 -6.34 4.91 -0.69
N ILE A 17 -5.40 4.47 0.15
CA ILE A 17 -5.51 4.53 1.61
C ILE A 17 -5.64 5.98 2.09
N GLY A 18 -4.80 6.90 1.61
CA GLY A 18 -4.84 8.31 1.99
C GLY A 18 -6.16 8.99 1.61
N ARG A 19 -6.67 8.70 0.40
CA ARG A 19 -7.95 9.23 -0.07
C ARG A 19 -9.12 8.74 0.79
N TRP A 20 -9.16 7.45 1.09
CA TRP A 20 -10.25 6.89 1.89
C TRP A 20 -10.22 7.36 3.33
N ILE A 21 -9.04 7.48 3.96
CA ILE A 21 -8.92 8.10 5.28
C ILE A 21 -9.53 9.50 5.29
N LYS A 22 -9.19 10.34 4.29
CA LYS A 22 -9.77 11.69 4.16
C LYS A 22 -11.29 11.66 3.97
N ASN A 23 -11.76 10.79 3.07
CA ASN A 23 -13.19 10.70 2.78
C ASN A 23 -13.99 10.26 4.00
N ILE A 24 -13.53 9.23 4.71
CA ILE A 24 -14.19 8.72 5.93
C ILE A 24 -14.25 9.83 7.00
N LYS A 25 -13.15 10.52 7.26
CA LYS A 25 -13.10 11.62 8.24
C LYS A 25 -14.04 12.77 7.90
N ASN A 26 -14.32 12.99 6.63
CA ASN A 26 -15.21 14.06 6.15
C ASN A 26 -16.65 13.57 5.92
N GLY A 27 -16.97 12.31 6.20
CA GLY A 27 -18.28 11.72 5.92
C GLY A 27 -18.62 11.60 4.43
N ASN A 28 -17.60 11.55 3.58
CA ASN A 28 -17.74 11.39 2.13
C ASN A 28 -17.66 9.92 1.72
N ASP A 29 -18.24 9.61 0.56
CA ASP A 29 -18.20 8.28 -0.03
C ASP A 29 -16.78 7.90 -0.48
N CYS A 30 -16.46 6.61 -0.32
CA CYS A 30 -15.26 6.01 -0.87
C CYS A 30 -15.58 5.33 -2.20
N VAL A 31 -14.84 5.68 -3.24
CA VAL A 31 -15.08 5.20 -4.60
C VAL A 31 -14.09 4.10 -4.98
N ILE A 32 -14.60 3.05 -5.61
CA ILE A 32 -13.82 2.02 -6.31
C ILE A 32 -14.05 2.18 -7.81
N TYR A 33 -12.95 2.27 -8.57
CA TYR A 33 -13.00 2.27 -10.03
C TYR A 33 -12.88 0.83 -10.55
N GLY A 34 -13.89 0.38 -11.29
CA GLY A 34 -14.04 -1.00 -11.71
C GLY A 34 -14.82 -1.82 -10.68
N ASP A 35 -14.58 -3.13 -10.64
CA ASP A 35 -15.28 -4.08 -9.78
C ASP A 35 -14.61 -4.33 -8.42
N GLY A 36 -13.48 -3.65 -8.15
CA GLY A 36 -12.71 -3.81 -6.91
C GLY A 36 -11.84 -5.06 -6.84
N SER A 37 -11.75 -5.83 -7.92
CA SER A 37 -10.92 -7.05 -7.97
C SER A 37 -9.43 -6.79 -8.16
N LYS A 38 -9.04 -5.57 -8.56
CA LYS A 38 -7.63 -5.19 -8.70
C LYS A 38 -6.88 -5.36 -7.39
N ARG A 39 -5.72 -5.99 -7.45
CA ARG A 39 -4.91 -6.34 -6.27
C ARG A 39 -3.63 -5.52 -6.21
N ARG A 40 -3.23 -5.14 -4.99
CA ARG A 40 -2.00 -4.37 -4.74
C ARG A 40 -1.23 -4.96 -3.56
N ASP A 41 0.09 -4.99 -3.71
CA ASP A 41 1.02 -5.23 -2.61
C ASP A 41 1.20 -3.91 -1.86
N PHE A 42 0.55 -3.80 -0.69
CA PHE A 42 0.62 -2.63 0.17
C PHE A 42 1.77 -2.78 1.17
N THR A 43 2.72 -1.86 1.14
CA THR A 43 3.89 -1.88 2.02
C THR A 43 3.94 -0.59 2.85
N HIS A 44 4.12 -0.72 4.17
CA HIS A 44 4.16 0.43 5.06
C HIS A 44 5.41 1.27 4.84
N VAL A 45 5.29 2.59 4.97
CA VAL A 45 6.40 3.53 4.74
C VAL A 45 7.60 3.27 5.65
N ASP A 46 7.37 2.89 6.92
CA ASP A 46 8.47 2.59 7.85
C ASP A 46 9.23 1.32 7.46
N ASP A 47 8.56 0.33 6.88
CA ASP A 47 9.25 -0.84 6.31
C ASP A 47 10.12 -0.45 5.11
N ILE A 48 9.67 0.50 4.28
CA ILE A 48 10.48 1.03 3.17
C ILE A 48 11.69 1.80 3.70
N VAL A 49 11.49 2.65 4.71
CA VAL A 49 12.58 3.42 5.35
C VAL A 49 13.63 2.49 5.96
N ASP A 50 13.20 1.43 6.67
CA ASP A 50 14.12 0.40 7.19
C ASP A 50 14.92 -0.26 6.06
N GLY A 51 14.28 -0.56 4.93
CA GLY A 51 14.95 -1.09 3.75
C GLY A 51 16.02 -0.13 3.19
N LEU A 52 15.71 1.16 3.10
CA LEU A 52 16.66 2.19 2.63
C LEU A 52 17.85 2.33 3.58
N ILE A 53 17.63 2.27 4.89
CA ILE A 53 18.70 2.29 5.89
C ILE A 53 19.62 1.07 5.71
N LYS A 54 19.04 -0.12 5.52
CA LYS A 54 19.81 -1.36 5.29
C LYS A 54 20.62 -1.33 3.99
N ILE A 55 20.10 -0.70 2.92
CA ILE A 55 20.87 -0.48 1.69
C ILE A 55 22.08 0.42 1.98
N ASN A 56 21.89 1.51 2.74
CA ASN A 56 22.98 2.42 3.07
C ASN A 56 24.07 1.76 3.94
N GLU A 57 23.70 0.79 4.76
CA GLU A 57 24.63 0.07 5.65
C GLU A 57 25.29 -1.14 4.97
N CYS A 58 24.74 -1.63 3.84
CA CYS A 58 25.34 -2.74 3.12
C CYS A 58 26.48 -2.28 2.20
N ASN A 59 27.41 -3.20 1.90
CA ASN A 59 28.52 -2.91 0.98
C ASN A 59 28.23 -3.36 -0.45
N GLU A 60 26.97 -3.50 -0.82
CA GLU A 60 26.48 -4.01 -2.12
C GLU A 60 26.15 -2.84 -3.08
N TRP A 61 27.15 -2.09 -3.46
CA TRP A 61 27.00 -0.94 -4.36
C TRP A 61 26.59 -1.34 -5.77
N GLY A 62 25.70 -0.55 -6.37
CA GLY A 62 25.24 -0.79 -7.76
C GLY A 62 24.20 -1.89 -7.91
N ARG A 63 23.64 -2.41 -6.83
CA ARG A 63 22.53 -3.37 -6.86
C ARG A 63 21.17 -2.68 -6.77
N THR A 64 20.17 -3.33 -7.36
CA THR A 64 18.77 -2.95 -7.23
C THR A 64 18.08 -3.86 -6.23
N PHE A 65 17.26 -3.29 -5.35
CA PHE A 65 16.44 -4.02 -4.40
C PHE A 65 14.98 -3.63 -4.56
N GLU A 66 14.09 -4.61 -4.53
CA GLU A 66 12.65 -4.40 -4.51
C GLU A 66 12.11 -4.63 -3.11
N PHE A 67 11.24 -3.72 -2.65
CA PHE A 67 10.58 -3.82 -1.36
C PHE A 67 9.07 -3.98 -1.54
N GLY A 68 8.55 -5.05 -0.99
CA GLY A 68 7.12 -5.37 -0.95
C GLY A 68 6.86 -6.46 0.07
N ARG A 69 5.60 -6.62 0.45
CA ARG A 69 5.25 -7.64 1.46
C ARG A 69 5.24 -9.06 0.92
N GLY A 70 5.16 -9.24 -0.39
CA GLY A 70 4.93 -10.56 -0.97
C GLY A 70 3.51 -11.09 -0.72
N LYS A 71 2.60 -10.23 -0.29
CA LYS A 71 1.17 -10.50 -0.13
C LYS A 71 0.38 -9.28 -0.60
N ASN A 72 -0.64 -9.50 -1.39
CA ASN A 72 -1.49 -8.42 -1.88
C ASN A 72 -2.94 -8.57 -1.42
N TYR A 73 -3.67 -7.46 -1.54
CA TYR A 73 -5.09 -7.39 -1.25
C TYR A 73 -5.84 -6.76 -2.42
N SER A 74 -7.06 -7.22 -2.68
CA SER A 74 -7.96 -6.55 -3.61
C SER A 74 -8.48 -5.24 -3.00
N VAL A 75 -8.94 -4.34 -3.86
CA VAL A 75 -9.54 -3.07 -3.38
C VAL A 75 -10.80 -3.35 -2.55
N ASN A 76 -11.56 -4.42 -2.89
CA ASN A 76 -12.70 -4.87 -2.07
C ASN A 76 -12.27 -5.34 -0.67
N GLU A 77 -11.21 -6.17 -0.58
CA GLU A 77 -10.68 -6.59 0.73
C GLU A 77 -10.23 -5.39 1.59
N VAL A 78 -9.67 -4.35 0.96
CA VAL A 78 -9.31 -3.11 1.68
C VAL A 78 -10.56 -2.35 2.15
N ALA A 79 -11.64 -2.32 1.36
CA ALA A 79 -12.91 -1.73 1.78
C ALA A 79 -13.50 -2.46 3.00
N ASP A 80 -13.41 -3.79 3.00
CA ASP A 80 -13.84 -4.61 4.15
C ASP A 80 -13.02 -4.31 5.42
N MET A 81 -11.69 -4.12 5.27
CA MET A 81 -10.83 -3.73 6.39
C MET A 81 -11.22 -2.37 7.01
N PHE A 82 -11.65 -1.42 6.19
CA PHE A 82 -12.17 -0.13 6.65
C PHE A 82 -13.61 -0.21 7.17
N GLY A 83 -14.32 -1.32 6.97
CA GLY A 83 -15.73 -1.47 7.32
C GLY A 83 -16.68 -0.55 6.53
N ILE A 84 -16.32 -0.19 5.30
CA ILE A 84 -17.06 0.75 4.45
C ILE A 84 -17.84 0.03 3.35
N LYS A 85 -18.91 0.68 2.87
CA LYS A 85 -19.62 0.30 1.64
C LYS A 85 -19.22 1.26 0.53
N PRO A 86 -18.33 0.85 -0.39
CA PRO A 86 -17.87 1.74 -1.44
C PRO A 86 -18.92 1.96 -2.52
N ILE A 87 -18.78 3.07 -3.25
CA ILE A 87 -19.48 3.33 -4.51
C ILE A 87 -18.60 2.85 -5.65
N TYR A 88 -19.17 2.10 -6.59
CA TYR A 88 -18.44 1.61 -7.76
C TYR A 88 -18.67 2.53 -8.96
N GLU A 89 -17.59 2.96 -9.59
CA GLU A 89 -17.60 3.76 -10.80
C GLU A 89 -16.90 3.03 -11.95
N ARG A 90 -17.04 3.58 -13.16
CA ARG A 90 -16.41 3.01 -14.36
C ARG A 90 -14.91 2.86 -14.16
N ASP A 91 -14.37 1.72 -14.59
CA ASP A 91 -12.94 1.42 -14.52
C ASP A 91 -12.08 2.45 -15.28
N LYS A 92 -10.90 2.71 -14.76
CA LYS A 92 -9.89 3.55 -15.39
C LYS A 92 -8.98 2.70 -16.27
N PRO A 93 -8.81 3.06 -17.55
CA PRO A 93 -7.92 2.31 -18.43
C PRO A 93 -6.45 2.47 -17.98
N GLY A 94 -5.64 1.45 -18.27
CA GLY A 94 -4.19 1.49 -18.07
C GLY A 94 -3.70 1.14 -16.66
N GLU A 95 -4.59 0.83 -15.72
CA GLU A 95 -4.19 0.35 -14.39
C GLU A 95 -3.90 -1.15 -14.40
N ALA A 96 -2.79 -1.56 -13.78
CA ALA A 96 -2.45 -2.96 -13.62
C ALA A 96 -3.51 -3.71 -12.80
N GLN A 97 -3.86 -4.93 -13.24
CA GLN A 97 -4.81 -5.78 -12.52
C GLN A 97 -4.24 -6.30 -11.21
N ASN A 98 -2.94 -6.58 -11.18
CA ASN A 98 -2.30 -7.19 -10.03
C ASN A 98 -0.87 -6.66 -9.86
N THR A 99 -0.48 -6.33 -8.63
CA THR A 99 0.90 -6.08 -8.25
C THR A 99 1.26 -6.95 -7.05
N LEU A 100 2.41 -7.59 -7.12
CA LEU A 100 2.94 -8.45 -6.07
C LEU A 100 4.46 -8.49 -6.18
N ASN A 101 5.16 -8.17 -5.12
CA ASN A 101 6.60 -8.37 -5.06
C ASN A 101 6.91 -9.81 -4.63
N ILE A 102 7.57 -10.55 -5.49
CA ILE A 102 8.04 -11.92 -5.22
C ILE A 102 9.57 -12.00 -5.16
N ASP A 103 10.27 -10.89 -5.30
CA ASP A 103 11.73 -10.82 -5.22
C ASP A 103 12.19 -10.96 -3.76
N LEU A 104 13.03 -11.92 -3.49
CA LEU A 104 13.59 -12.21 -2.16
C LEU A 104 14.98 -11.60 -1.94
N THR A 105 15.51 -10.84 -2.90
CA THR A 105 16.87 -10.30 -2.83
C THR A 105 17.07 -9.41 -1.60
N ALA A 106 16.10 -8.54 -1.27
CA ALA A 106 16.17 -7.69 -0.09
C ALA A 106 16.20 -8.52 1.22
N SER A 107 15.43 -9.60 1.28
CA SER A 107 15.43 -10.51 2.43
C SER A 107 16.77 -11.25 2.56
N VAL A 108 17.28 -11.80 1.46
CA VAL A 108 18.51 -12.62 1.47
C VAL A 108 19.75 -11.78 1.70
N VAL A 109 19.87 -10.63 1.02
CA VAL A 109 21.10 -9.80 1.05
C VAL A 109 21.10 -8.82 2.22
N LEU A 110 19.96 -8.18 2.50
CA LEU A 110 19.85 -7.14 3.53
C LEU A 110 19.29 -7.66 4.86
N GLY A 111 18.75 -8.87 4.89
CA GLY A 111 17.96 -9.35 6.04
C GLY A 111 16.68 -8.55 6.27
N TRP A 112 16.20 -7.83 5.24
CA TRP A 112 15.00 -7.01 5.31
C TRP A 112 13.73 -7.87 5.29
N LYS A 113 12.80 -7.54 6.19
CA LYS A 113 11.46 -8.15 6.24
C LYS A 113 10.43 -7.08 6.60
N PRO A 114 9.29 -7.01 5.87
CA PRO A 114 8.23 -6.09 6.24
C PRO A 114 7.58 -6.52 7.57
N GLN A 115 7.40 -5.57 8.50
CA GLN A 115 6.90 -5.82 9.85
C GLN A 115 5.45 -5.35 10.02
N ILE A 116 5.06 -4.28 9.33
CA ILE A 116 3.78 -3.61 9.55
C ILE A 116 2.75 -4.10 8.53
N ASN A 117 1.62 -4.63 9.05
CA ASN A 117 0.51 -5.15 8.24
C ASN A 117 -0.57 -4.08 7.99
N LEU A 118 -1.19 -4.10 6.83
CA LEU A 118 -2.23 -3.15 6.45
C LEU A 118 -3.44 -3.21 7.38
N VAL A 119 -3.86 -4.40 7.79
CA VAL A 119 -5.01 -4.59 8.69
C VAL A 119 -4.77 -3.92 10.04
N ASP A 120 -3.59 -4.15 10.63
CA ASP A 120 -3.25 -3.57 11.93
C ASP A 120 -3.12 -2.05 11.86
N TYR A 121 -2.56 -1.53 10.77
CA TYR A 121 -2.50 -0.10 10.51
C TYR A 121 -3.91 0.53 10.42
N ILE A 122 -4.81 -0.07 9.63
CA ILE A 122 -6.18 0.44 9.47
C ILE A 122 -6.94 0.39 10.80
N ASN A 123 -6.82 -0.72 11.55
CA ASN A 123 -7.46 -0.88 12.86
C ASN A 123 -6.94 0.11 13.91
N GLY A 124 -5.72 0.60 13.76
CA GLY A 124 -5.13 1.62 14.64
C GLY A 124 -5.49 3.06 14.29
N LEU A 125 -6.22 3.29 13.18
CA LEU A 125 -6.63 4.64 12.78
C LEU A 125 -7.81 5.14 13.63
N GLU A 126 -7.73 6.38 14.06
CA GLU A 126 -8.85 7.12 14.65
C GLU A 126 -9.68 7.78 13.52
N LEU A 127 -10.72 7.10 13.11
CA LEU A 127 -11.57 7.52 11.99
C LEU A 127 -12.97 7.89 12.46
#